data_b321e6d0475343808639122741e00277
#
_entry.id   b321e6d0475343808639122741e00277
#
_cell.length_a   1.000
_cell.length_b   1.000
_cell.length_c   1.000
_cell.angle_alpha   90.00
_cell.angle_beta   90.00
_cell.angle_gamma   90.00
#
_symmetry.space_group_name_H-M   'P 1'
#
loop_
_entity.id
_entity.type
_entity.pdbx_description
1 polymer ?
#
loop_
_entity_poly.entity_id
_entity_poly.type
_entity_poly.pdbx_seq_one_letter_code
_entity_poly.pdbx_strand_id
1 'polypeptide(L)'
;MSTHRRKVSGRNKVIAGAVAAAVVGGGAILLTGTAQAAGIGAAYTRTSDWSTGYTAQYVVTNNSGAAETDWKLEFDLPAGSKLSSLWNAESSVSGQHVTVTSAKWDTDGLAAGESVTVGFVVNGTGAPTGCRIDGATCSADGTATPEPTGRPTETASPKPTPTPTATATPTSKPTATATPTPTSSPGTGTTTDAGFAPYVDTSLYPAFDLVASATATGVKDYNLAFVTDGGGCTPKWGGVTDLASDAVAAQIGALRAKGGDVRVSFGGAAGSELATTCASADALATAYGKVVDAYDLTKVDFDVEGGALPNTTANTNRAKAIAKLQAQHPDLDVSFTLPVMPEGLTQDGVNLLSNAKSNGVALDTVNIMAMDYGPAYSGDMGTYAEQAATATQAQVKSVLGLSDSAAWKAVAVTPMIGVNDVTSEIFKVEDATQLVNFAKSKGLGWLSMWSATRDKQCSGGAKNYADATCSSIVQDEHAFSKAFAAYN
;
A
#
# COMPACT_ATOMS: atom_id res chain seq x y z
N MET A 1 31.47 27.50 25.37
CA MET A 1 31.05 26.11 25.12
C MET A 1 29.89 26.17 24.13
N SER A 2 30.17 25.82 22.87
CA SER A 2 29.25 26.02 21.74
C SER A 2 28.48 24.73 21.50
N THR A 3 27.16 24.76 21.65
CA THR A 3 26.26 23.63 21.37
C THR A 3 25.81 23.70 19.91
N HIS A 4 26.38 22.83 19.08
CA HIS A 4 25.85 22.62 17.72
C HIS A 4 24.59 21.77 17.78
N ARG A 5 23.42 22.39 17.56
CA ARG A 5 22.19 21.70 17.18
C ARG A 5 22.31 21.31 15.70
N ARG A 6 22.42 20.02 15.42
CA ARG A 6 22.18 19.50 14.06
C ARG A 6 20.65 19.47 13.84
N LYS A 7 20.18 20.28 12.91
CA LYS A 7 18.84 20.10 12.30
C LYS A 7 18.89 18.86 11.43
N VAL A 8 18.11 17.84 11.76
CA VAL A 8 17.82 16.73 10.86
C VAL A 8 16.67 17.21 9.99
N SER A 9 16.96 17.52 8.72
CA SER A 9 15.96 17.81 7.69
C SER A 9 15.61 16.47 7.03
N GLY A 10 14.52 15.84 7.46
CA GLY A 10 13.97 14.68 6.77
C GLY A 10 13.01 15.12 5.66
N ARG A 11 13.51 15.21 4.45
CA ARG A 11 12.68 15.31 3.24
C ARG A 11 13.22 14.30 2.24
N ASN A 12 12.49 13.20 2.08
CA ASN A 12 12.72 12.28 0.97
C ASN A 12 12.00 12.85 -0.25
N LYS A 13 12.73 13.60 -1.07
CA LYS A 13 12.27 14.02 -2.40
C LYS A 13 12.62 12.91 -3.39
N VAL A 14 11.60 12.36 -4.04
CA VAL A 14 11.79 11.40 -5.13
C VAL A 14 12.27 12.18 -6.35
N ILE A 15 13.52 12.01 -6.73
CA ILE A 15 14.06 12.54 -7.99
C ILE A 15 13.72 11.52 -9.08
N ALA A 16 12.73 11.82 -9.90
CA ALA A 16 12.42 11.06 -11.09
C ALA A 16 13.44 11.43 -12.19
N GLY A 17 14.44 10.56 -12.40
CA GLY A 17 15.36 10.68 -13.50
C GLY A 17 14.69 10.36 -14.84
N ALA A 18 14.69 11.30 -15.77
CA ALA A 18 14.21 11.10 -17.13
C ALA A 18 15.15 10.16 -17.90
N VAL A 19 14.67 8.97 -18.27
CA VAL A 19 15.36 8.07 -19.22
C VAL A 19 14.91 8.46 -20.64
N ALA A 20 15.79 9.12 -21.38
CA ALA A 20 15.60 9.36 -22.80
C ALA A 20 15.95 8.10 -23.60
N ALA A 21 14.95 7.45 -24.19
CA ALA A 21 15.15 6.39 -25.18
C ALA A 21 15.31 7.02 -26.55
N ALA A 22 16.51 6.92 -27.16
CA ALA A 22 16.78 7.35 -28.52
C ALA A 22 16.22 6.32 -29.52
N VAL A 23 15.27 6.71 -30.36
CA VAL A 23 14.91 6.00 -31.58
C VAL A 23 15.43 6.79 -32.78
N VAL A 24 16.34 6.18 -33.54
CA VAL A 24 16.87 6.70 -34.81
C VAL A 24 15.90 6.37 -35.95
N GLY A 25 15.48 7.37 -36.72
CA GLY A 25 14.73 7.14 -37.94
C GLY A 25 14.30 8.45 -38.62
N GLY A 26 14.98 8.85 -39.66
CA GLY A 26 15.02 10.13 -40.33
C GLY A 26 13.72 10.74 -40.85
N GLY A 27 13.74 12.06 -40.96
CA GLY A 27 12.75 12.90 -41.64
C GLY A 27 12.79 14.33 -41.11
N ALA A 28 13.61 15.20 -41.69
CA ALA A 28 13.65 16.60 -41.33
C ALA A 28 12.40 17.34 -41.83
N ILE A 29 11.60 17.83 -40.86
CA ILE A 29 10.66 18.92 -41.11
C ILE A 29 11.01 20.02 -40.12
N LEU A 30 11.53 21.13 -40.63
CA LEU A 30 11.76 22.36 -39.88
C LEU A 30 10.40 23.01 -39.60
N LEU A 31 9.88 22.79 -38.38
CA LEU A 31 8.83 23.62 -37.82
C LEU A 31 9.49 24.60 -36.85
N THR A 32 9.56 25.87 -37.26
CA THR A 32 9.88 26.99 -36.38
C THR A 32 8.72 27.19 -35.39
N GLY A 33 8.71 26.44 -34.32
CA GLY A 33 7.87 26.68 -33.16
C GLY A 33 8.63 27.55 -32.17
N THR A 34 8.08 28.71 -31.84
CA THR A 34 8.55 29.58 -30.76
C THR A 34 8.60 28.73 -29.48
N ALA A 35 9.79 28.60 -28.88
CA ALA A 35 9.94 28.02 -27.57
C ALA A 35 9.16 28.87 -26.55
N GLN A 36 7.98 28.42 -26.17
CA GLN A 36 7.29 28.95 -25.00
C GLN A 36 8.08 28.48 -23.80
N ALA A 37 8.52 29.41 -22.95
CA ALA A 37 9.19 29.09 -21.72
C ALA A 37 8.30 28.10 -20.92
N ALA A 38 8.83 26.91 -20.66
CA ALA A 38 8.10 25.88 -19.97
C ALA A 38 7.88 26.36 -18.52
N GLY A 39 6.68 26.81 -18.22
CA GLY A 39 6.21 27.13 -16.89
C GLY A 39 5.79 25.87 -16.12
N ILE A 40 5.00 26.05 -15.06
CA ILE A 40 4.42 24.94 -14.34
C ILE A 40 3.35 24.25 -15.21
N GLY A 41 3.26 22.92 -15.14
CA GLY A 41 2.29 22.11 -15.89
C GLY A 41 1.47 21.21 -14.95
N ALA A 42 0.29 20.75 -15.40
CA ALA A 42 -0.51 19.80 -14.66
C ALA A 42 -1.09 18.73 -15.60
N ALA A 43 -0.98 17.45 -15.21
CA ALA A 43 -1.49 16.31 -15.97
C ALA A 43 -2.53 15.55 -15.14
N TYR A 44 -3.72 15.30 -15.71
CA TYR A 44 -4.82 14.60 -15.09
C TYR A 44 -4.73 13.09 -15.32
N THR A 45 -4.99 12.31 -14.28
CA THR A 45 -5.18 10.86 -14.38
C THR A 45 -6.30 10.42 -13.46
N ARG A 46 -7.24 9.61 -13.96
CA ARG A 46 -8.22 8.92 -13.14
C ARG A 46 -7.62 7.61 -12.67
N THR A 47 -7.62 7.37 -11.35
CA THR A 47 -6.93 6.23 -10.73
C THR A 47 -7.87 5.09 -10.36
N SER A 48 -9.15 5.40 -10.05
CA SER A 48 -10.17 4.36 -9.83
C SER A 48 -11.57 4.91 -10.09
N ASP A 49 -12.51 3.99 -10.39
CA ASP A 49 -13.93 4.29 -10.67
C ASP A 49 -14.84 3.34 -9.90
N TRP A 50 -15.94 3.86 -9.37
CA TRP A 50 -17.06 3.08 -8.86
C TRP A 50 -18.40 3.71 -9.30
N SER A 51 -19.50 3.02 -9.04
CA SER A 51 -20.82 3.41 -9.57
C SER A 51 -21.28 4.83 -9.19
N THR A 52 -20.82 5.39 -8.08
CA THR A 52 -21.24 6.68 -7.53
C THR A 52 -20.12 7.71 -7.47
N GLY A 53 -18.88 7.38 -7.91
CA GLY A 53 -17.76 8.30 -7.82
C GLY A 53 -16.46 7.75 -8.40
N TYR A 54 -15.38 8.46 -8.17
CA TYR A 54 -14.04 8.08 -8.62
C TYR A 54 -12.95 8.75 -7.80
N THR A 55 -11.77 8.15 -7.83
CA THR A 55 -10.52 8.80 -7.41
C THR A 55 -9.73 9.23 -8.63
N ALA A 56 -9.12 10.40 -8.54
CA ALA A 56 -8.28 10.95 -9.59
C ALA A 56 -7.13 11.77 -9.00
N GLN A 57 -6.20 12.15 -9.85
CA GLN A 57 -5.07 12.99 -9.46
C GLN A 57 -4.67 13.96 -10.57
N TYR A 58 -4.08 15.08 -10.16
CA TYR A 58 -3.28 15.94 -11.01
C TYR A 58 -1.82 15.83 -10.57
N VAL A 59 -0.92 15.55 -11.51
CA VAL A 59 0.52 15.68 -11.28
C VAL A 59 0.93 17.08 -11.72
N VAL A 60 1.23 17.94 -10.76
CA VAL A 60 1.72 19.31 -11.01
C VAL A 60 3.23 19.26 -11.08
N THR A 61 3.81 19.66 -12.20
CA THR A 61 5.25 19.62 -12.48
C THR A 61 5.78 21.02 -12.75
N ASN A 62 6.82 21.40 -12.02
CA ASN A 62 7.55 22.62 -12.31
C ASN A 62 8.57 22.41 -13.43
N ASN A 63 8.21 22.80 -14.64
CA ASN A 63 9.09 22.75 -15.81
C ASN A 63 9.90 24.05 -15.99
N SER A 64 9.79 25.01 -15.04
CA SER A 64 10.57 26.25 -15.05
C SER A 64 12.01 26.02 -14.55
N GLY A 65 12.86 27.01 -14.73
CA GLY A 65 14.25 26.97 -14.25
C GLY A 65 14.46 27.44 -12.80
N ALA A 66 13.36 27.75 -12.08
CA ALA A 66 13.37 28.26 -10.71
C ALA A 66 12.35 27.51 -9.82
N ALA A 67 12.47 27.62 -8.52
CA ALA A 67 11.46 27.08 -7.60
C ALA A 67 10.17 27.91 -7.67
N GLU A 68 9.02 27.23 -7.66
CA GLU A 68 7.67 27.83 -7.67
C GLU A 68 6.99 27.54 -6.33
N THR A 69 6.67 28.61 -5.59
CA THR A 69 6.10 28.50 -4.23
C THR A 69 4.59 28.65 -4.19
N ASP A 70 4.00 29.35 -5.17
CA ASP A 70 2.59 29.80 -5.13
C ASP A 70 1.77 29.35 -6.35
N TRP A 71 1.97 28.12 -6.83
CA TRP A 71 1.20 27.60 -7.96
C TRP A 71 -0.29 27.45 -7.60
N LYS A 72 -1.16 27.68 -8.62
CA LYS A 72 -2.60 27.55 -8.51
C LYS A 72 -3.17 26.71 -9.64
N LEU A 73 -3.77 25.55 -9.29
CA LEU A 73 -4.49 24.68 -10.20
C LEU A 73 -5.99 24.92 -10.07
N GLU A 74 -6.71 25.05 -11.18
CA GLU A 74 -8.16 25.25 -11.24
C GLU A 74 -8.79 24.25 -12.21
N PHE A 75 -9.95 23.72 -11.86
CA PHE A 75 -10.75 22.85 -12.75
C PHE A 75 -12.22 22.83 -12.33
N ASP A 76 -13.08 22.40 -13.25
CA ASP A 76 -14.51 22.30 -12.99
C ASP A 76 -14.95 20.83 -12.92
N LEU A 77 -15.68 20.48 -11.88
CA LEU A 77 -16.33 19.18 -11.74
C LEU A 77 -17.59 19.11 -12.61
N PRO A 78 -17.97 17.94 -13.14
CA PRO A 78 -19.23 17.75 -13.83
C PRO A 78 -20.43 18.18 -13.00
N ALA A 79 -21.50 18.64 -13.64
CA ALA A 79 -22.74 19.03 -12.97
C ALA A 79 -23.27 17.88 -12.09
N GLY A 80 -23.58 18.19 -10.83
CA GLY A 80 -24.07 17.21 -9.86
C GLY A 80 -22.97 16.43 -9.14
N SER A 81 -21.72 16.55 -9.55
CA SER A 81 -20.58 15.95 -8.84
C SER A 81 -20.11 16.85 -7.69
N LYS A 82 -19.48 16.24 -6.68
CA LYS A 82 -18.93 16.95 -5.52
C LYS A 82 -17.54 16.45 -5.21
N LEU A 83 -16.61 17.36 -4.95
CA LEU A 83 -15.32 17.03 -4.34
C LEU A 83 -15.60 16.49 -2.94
N SER A 84 -15.16 15.26 -2.67
CA SER A 84 -15.32 14.62 -1.36
C SER A 84 -14.08 14.82 -0.50
N SER A 85 -12.89 14.64 -1.08
CA SER A 85 -11.62 14.87 -0.40
C SER A 85 -10.55 15.28 -1.40
N LEU A 86 -9.48 15.93 -0.93
CA LEU A 86 -8.29 16.27 -1.69
C LEU A 86 -7.08 16.25 -0.75
N TRP A 87 -5.93 15.76 -1.23
CA TRP A 87 -4.72 15.64 -0.44
C TRP A 87 -3.48 16.13 -1.20
N ASN A 88 -2.40 16.38 -0.48
CA ASN A 88 -1.13 16.95 -0.91
C ASN A 88 -1.22 18.41 -1.41
N ALA A 89 -2.35 19.09 -1.18
CA ALA A 89 -2.53 20.49 -1.51
C ALA A 89 -3.69 21.07 -0.67
N GLU A 90 -3.89 22.38 -0.70
CA GLU A 90 -5.10 23.00 -0.17
C GLU A 90 -6.14 23.22 -1.28
N SER A 91 -7.41 23.16 -0.94
CA SER A 91 -8.47 23.39 -1.91
C SER A 91 -9.59 24.27 -1.38
N SER A 92 -10.23 24.98 -2.29
CA SER A 92 -11.50 25.65 -2.08
C SER A 92 -12.47 25.33 -3.21
N VAL A 93 -13.76 25.20 -2.90
CA VAL A 93 -14.79 24.83 -3.87
C VAL A 93 -15.88 25.89 -3.90
N SER A 94 -16.22 26.37 -5.09
CA SER A 94 -17.33 27.30 -5.32
C SER A 94 -18.24 26.74 -6.42
N GLY A 95 -19.36 26.14 -6.01
CA GLY A 95 -20.23 25.38 -6.93
C GLY A 95 -19.53 24.15 -7.47
N GLN A 96 -19.28 24.10 -8.78
CA GLN A 96 -18.52 23.02 -9.44
C GLN A 96 -17.03 23.39 -9.66
N HIS A 97 -16.67 24.64 -9.42
CA HIS A 97 -15.31 25.14 -9.59
C HIS A 97 -14.44 24.78 -8.38
N VAL A 98 -13.32 24.12 -8.64
CA VAL A 98 -12.32 23.72 -7.63
C VAL A 98 -11.05 24.53 -7.89
N THR A 99 -10.57 25.20 -6.85
CA THR A 99 -9.26 25.87 -6.84
C THR A 99 -8.35 25.13 -5.86
N VAL A 100 -7.16 24.81 -6.30
CA VAL A 100 -6.14 24.08 -5.55
C VAL A 100 -4.87 24.91 -5.50
N THR A 101 -4.25 24.98 -4.33
CA THR A 101 -2.98 25.72 -4.12
C THR A 101 -1.98 24.84 -3.39
N SER A 102 -0.71 25.23 -3.40
CA SER A 102 0.33 24.58 -2.61
C SER A 102 -0.10 24.45 -1.14
N ALA A 103 0.30 23.34 -0.50
CA ALA A 103 -0.01 23.13 0.91
C ALA A 103 0.79 24.10 1.79
N LYS A 104 0.16 24.64 2.85
CA LYS A 104 0.80 25.61 3.78
C LYS A 104 2.07 25.09 4.46
N TRP A 105 2.23 23.78 4.58
CA TRP A 105 3.43 23.16 5.12
C TRP A 105 4.57 23.07 4.09
N ASP A 106 4.28 23.26 2.78
CA ASP A 106 5.27 23.27 1.70
C ASP A 106 5.80 24.69 1.46
N THR A 107 6.62 25.16 2.38
CA THR A 107 7.18 26.53 2.33
C THR A 107 8.30 26.71 1.31
N ASP A 108 8.87 25.61 0.82
CA ASP A 108 10.00 25.65 -0.13
C ASP A 108 9.49 25.56 -1.59
N GLY A 109 8.22 25.18 -1.78
CA GLY A 109 7.57 25.01 -3.08
C GLY A 109 8.16 23.89 -3.93
N LEU A 110 7.80 23.85 -5.21
CA LEU A 110 8.32 22.90 -6.18
C LEU A 110 9.63 23.40 -6.76
N ALA A 111 10.74 22.69 -6.54
CA ALA A 111 12.01 23.01 -7.20
C ALA A 111 11.91 22.78 -8.72
N ALA A 112 12.86 23.34 -9.50
CA ALA A 112 12.91 23.12 -10.94
C ALA A 112 12.95 21.63 -11.29
N GLY A 113 12.01 21.14 -12.09
CA GLY A 113 11.85 19.74 -12.47
C GLY A 113 11.15 18.87 -11.42
N GLU A 114 10.75 19.40 -10.28
CA GLU A 114 10.02 18.67 -9.24
C GLU A 114 8.53 18.58 -9.57
N SER A 115 7.87 17.54 -9.04
CA SER A 115 6.43 17.33 -9.20
C SER A 115 5.78 17.02 -7.86
N VAL A 116 4.53 17.48 -7.70
CA VAL A 116 3.63 17.06 -6.61
C VAL A 116 2.41 16.39 -7.20
N THR A 117 1.99 15.28 -6.61
CA THR A 117 0.75 14.59 -6.96
C THR A 117 -0.37 15.07 -6.03
N VAL A 118 -1.34 15.79 -6.59
CA VAL A 118 -2.56 16.22 -5.91
C VAL A 118 -3.64 15.19 -6.19
N GLY A 119 -3.95 14.35 -5.20
CA GLY A 119 -5.00 13.35 -5.34
C GLY A 119 -6.33 13.88 -4.82
N PHE A 120 -7.46 13.35 -5.35
CA PHE A 120 -8.80 13.74 -4.91
C PHE A 120 -9.86 12.68 -5.21
N VAL A 121 -10.93 12.70 -4.42
CA VAL A 121 -12.11 11.86 -4.58
C VAL A 121 -13.29 12.71 -4.99
N VAL A 122 -14.05 12.23 -5.98
CA VAL A 122 -15.27 12.87 -6.46
C VAL A 122 -16.46 11.93 -6.31
N ASN A 123 -17.50 12.40 -5.63
CA ASN A 123 -18.81 11.77 -5.66
C ASN A 123 -19.55 12.28 -6.89
N GLY A 124 -19.78 11.42 -7.88
CA GLY A 124 -20.36 11.73 -9.18
C GLY A 124 -19.60 11.06 -10.32
N THR A 125 -20.09 11.22 -11.53
CA THR A 125 -19.54 10.61 -12.74
C THR A 125 -19.07 11.69 -13.72
N GLY A 126 -18.18 11.32 -14.63
CA GLY A 126 -17.59 12.25 -15.60
C GLY A 126 -16.21 12.77 -15.16
N ALA A 127 -15.39 13.20 -16.12
CA ALA A 127 -14.07 13.76 -15.84
C ALA A 127 -14.16 15.27 -15.57
N PRO A 128 -13.23 15.83 -14.76
CA PRO A 128 -13.07 17.27 -14.63
C PRO A 128 -12.76 17.94 -16.00
N THR A 129 -13.16 19.18 -16.13
CA THR A 129 -12.95 20.00 -17.33
C THR A 129 -12.34 21.34 -16.99
N GLY A 130 -11.92 22.11 -17.97
CA GLY A 130 -11.44 23.48 -17.76
C GLY A 130 -10.16 23.63 -16.97
N CYS A 131 -9.30 22.58 -16.95
CA CYS A 131 -8.06 22.60 -16.17
C CYS A 131 -7.14 23.77 -16.59
N ARG A 132 -6.73 24.54 -15.55
CA ARG A 132 -5.76 25.64 -15.66
C ARG A 132 -4.75 25.54 -14.54
N ILE A 133 -3.51 25.83 -14.85
CA ILE A 133 -2.41 25.99 -13.88
C ILE A 133 -1.81 27.37 -14.08
N ASP A 134 -1.84 28.20 -13.04
CA ASP A 134 -1.44 29.62 -13.07
C ASP A 134 -2.07 30.42 -14.23
N GLY A 135 -3.35 30.12 -14.52
CA GLY A 135 -4.11 30.73 -15.60
C GLY A 135 -3.84 30.20 -17.00
N ALA A 136 -2.78 29.40 -17.20
CA ALA A 136 -2.52 28.69 -18.44
C ALA A 136 -3.32 27.39 -18.51
N THR A 137 -3.72 26.94 -19.71
CA THR A 137 -4.33 25.61 -19.88
C THR A 137 -3.34 24.53 -19.48
N CYS A 138 -3.78 23.53 -18.70
CA CYS A 138 -2.94 22.40 -18.31
C CYS A 138 -2.36 21.74 -19.56
N SER A 139 -1.04 21.52 -19.59
CA SER A 139 -0.37 20.90 -20.73
C SER A 139 -0.68 19.41 -20.77
N ALA A 140 -1.01 18.92 -21.97
CA ALA A 140 -1.30 17.51 -22.24
C ALA A 140 -0.03 16.67 -22.46
N ASP A 141 1.12 17.07 -21.95
CA ASP A 141 2.40 16.37 -22.16
C ASP A 141 2.68 15.28 -21.10
N GLY A 142 1.67 14.54 -20.77
CA GLY A 142 1.74 13.20 -20.20
C GLY A 142 0.61 12.41 -20.81
N THR A 143 0.85 11.76 -21.95
CA THR A 143 -0.03 10.82 -22.67
C THR A 143 -1.51 10.83 -22.26
N ALA A 144 -2.20 11.95 -22.45
CA ALA A 144 -3.65 11.97 -22.46
C ALA A 144 -4.09 11.27 -23.74
N THR A 145 -4.74 10.13 -23.61
CA THR A 145 -5.49 9.52 -24.71
C THR A 145 -6.50 10.57 -25.21
N PRO A 146 -6.51 10.93 -26.50
CA PRO A 146 -7.49 11.90 -27.03
C PRO A 146 -8.90 11.34 -26.80
N GLU A 147 -9.77 12.16 -26.27
CA GLU A 147 -11.21 11.91 -26.30
C GLU A 147 -11.63 11.67 -27.74
N PRO A 148 -12.36 10.58 -28.08
CA PRO A 148 -12.81 10.34 -29.44
C PRO A 148 -13.91 11.33 -29.80
N THR A 149 -13.57 12.45 -30.42
CA THR A 149 -14.52 13.30 -31.12
C THR A 149 -14.80 12.67 -32.47
N GLY A 150 -16.02 12.23 -32.67
CA GLY A 150 -16.53 11.86 -33.98
C GLY A 150 -16.97 10.41 -34.11
N ARG A 151 -18.27 10.20 -33.94
CA ARG A 151 -18.96 9.00 -34.37
C ARG A 151 -18.69 8.75 -35.85
N PRO A 152 -18.05 7.65 -36.29
CA PRO A 152 -17.99 7.31 -37.70
C PRO A 152 -19.38 6.84 -38.16
N THR A 153 -19.82 7.43 -39.24
CA THR A 153 -20.99 6.99 -40.00
C THR A 153 -20.75 5.54 -40.45
N GLU A 154 -21.71 4.68 -40.17
CA GLU A 154 -21.70 3.28 -40.60
C GLU A 154 -21.58 3.18 -42.11
N THR A 155 -20.44 2.68 -42.59
CA THR A 155 -20.31 2.19 -43.98
C THR A 155 -20.38 0.67 -43.89
N ALA A 156 -21.41 0.09 -44.48
CA ALA A 156 -21.69 -1.32 -44.51
C ALA A 156 -20.53 -2.15 -45.04
N SER A 157 -20.03 -3.07 -44.26
CA SER A 157 -19.04 -4.08 -44.68
C SER A 157 -19.74 -5.27 -45.28
N PRO A 158 -19.25 -5.87 -46.38
CA PRO A 158 -19.94 -6.98 -47.05
C PRO A 158 -19.86 -8.26 -46.24
N LYS A 159 -20.98 -8.97 -46.27
CA LYS A 159 -21.26 -10.29 -45.69
C LYS A 159 -20.27 -11.35 -46.20
N PRO A 160 -19.60 -12.12 -45.32
CA PRO A 160 -18.78 -13.23 -45.78
C PRO A 160 -19.64 -14.41 -46.27
N THR A 161 -19.25 -14.96 -47.44
CA THR A 161 -19.79 -16.13 -48.09
C THR A 161 -19.38 -17.39 -47.28
N PRO A 162 -20.29 -18.37 -47.08
CA PRO A 162 -19.97 -19.60 -46.34
C PRO A 162 -19.09 -20.54 -47.18
N THR A 163 -17.97 -20.99 -46.62
CA THR A 163 -17.11 -22.05 -47.16
C THR A 163 -17.66 -23.42 -46.73
N PRO A 164 -17.63 -24.45 -47.60
CA PRO A 164 -18.32 -25.70 -47.35
C PRO A 164 -17.67 -26.58 -46.29
N THR A 165 -18.50 -27.21 -45.48
CA THR A 165 -18.23 -28.19 -44.44
C THR A 165 -17.57 -29.45 -45.01
N ALA A 166 -16.41 -29.83 -44.50
CA ALA A 166 -15.80 -31.14 -44.74
C ALA A 166 -16.37 -32.15 -43.72
N THR A 167 -16.90 -33.22 -44.22
CA THR A 167 -17.46 -34.38 -43.49
C THR A 167 -16.31 -35.15 -42.83
N ALA A 168 -16.32 -35.28 -41.50
CA ALA A 168 -15.39 -36.09 -40.76
C ALA A 168 -15.96 -37.50 -40.52
N THR A 169 -15.18 -38.51 -40.87
CA THR A 169 -15.41 -39.95 -40.65
C THR A 169 -15.08 -40.28 -39.17
N PRO A 170 -15.85 -41.12 -38.50
CA PRO A 170 -15.58 -41.47 -37.11
C PRO A 170 -14.45 -42.48 -36.97
N THR A 171 -13.44 -42.17 -36.19
CA THR A 171 -12.39 -43.12 -35.80
C THR A 171 -12.49 -43.39 -34.29
N SER A 172 -12.36 -44.67 -33.98
CA SER A 172 -12.56 -45.32 -32.70
C SER A 172 -11.84 -44.71 -31.47
N LYS A 173 -12.57 -44.74 -30.37
CA LYS A 173 -12.21 -44.39 -28.99
C LYS A 173 -11.06 -45.26 -28.45
N PRO A 174 -9.99 -44.66 -27.89
CA PRO A 174 -9.16 -45.35 -26.90
C PRO A 174 -9.73 -45.12 -25.48
N THR A 175 -9.76 -46.19 -24.72
CA THR A 175 -10.14 -46.26 -23.33
C THR A 175 -9.22 -45.36 -22.48
N ALA A 176 -9.76 -44.37 -21.81
CA ALA A 176 -9.03 -43.52 -20.90
C ALA A 176 -8.71 -44.27 -19.60
N THR A 177 -7.44 -44.45 -19.32
CA THR A 177 -6.92 -44.79 -17.99
C THR A 177 -7.09 -43.57 -17.11
N ALA A 178 -7.75 -43.71 -15.97
CA ALA A 178 -7.96 -42.64 -14.99
C ALA A 178 -6.61 -42.17 -14.44
N THR A 179 -6.27 -40.94 -14.76
CA THR A 179 -5.22 -40.19 -14.06
C THR A 179 -5.81 -39.72 -12.74
N PRO A 180 -5.11 -39.89 -11.59
CA PRO A 180 -5.62 -39.38 -10.33
C PRO A 180 -5.64 -37.84 -10.37
N THR A 181 -6.81 -37.28 -10.13
CA THR A 181 -7.03 -35.88 -9.87
C THR A 181 -6.20 -35.50 -8.64
N PRO A 182 -5.35 -34.47 -8.68
CA PRO A 182 -4.75 -33.95 -7.47
C PRO A 182 -5.85 -33.29 -6.62
N THR A 183 -6.28 -34.01 -5.59
CA THR A 183 -7.06 -33.41 -4.50
C THR A 183 -6.09 -32.54 -3.74
N SER A 184 -6.11 -31.24 -4.03
CA SER A 184 -5.53 -30.26 -3.12
C SER A 184 -6.43 -30.18 -1.90
N SER A 185 -6.16 -31.03 -0.91
CA SER A 185 -6.58 -30.73 0.46
C SER A 185 -5.93 -29.41 0.86
N PRO A 186 -6.68 -28.51 1.50
CA PRO A 186 -6.06 -27.44 2.23
C PRO A 186 -5.12 -28.08 3.27
N GLY A 187 -3.85 -27.71 3.23
CA GLY A 187 -2.90 -28.15 4.23
C GLY A 187 -3.45 -27.84 5.60
N THR A 188 -3.64 -28.84 6.42
CA THR A 188 -3.79 -28.66 7.86
C THR A 188 -2.40 -28.31 8.40
N GLY A 189 -1.93 -27.09 8.10
CA GLY A 189 -0.94 -26.44 8.93
C GLY A 189 -1.55 -26.34 10.32
N THR A 190 -0.87 -26.86 11.32
CA THR A 190 -1.17 -26.54 12.71
C THR A 190 -1.00 -25.03 12.83
N THR A 191 -2.09 -24.29 12.64
CA THR A 191 -2.17 -22.88 13.00
C THR A 191 -1.96 -22.82 14.49
N THR A 192 -0.75 -22.53 14.92
CA THR A 192 -0.54 -21.94 16.24
C THR A 192 -1.44 -20.71 16.24
N ASP A 193 -2.30 -20.61 17.26
CA ASP A 193 -3.28 -19.54 17.38
C ASP A 193 -2.64 -18.21 17.04
N ALA A 194 -3.07 -17.63 15.93
CA ALA A 194 -2.64 -16.32 15.53
C ALA A 194 -3.38 -15.32 16.40
N GLY A 195 -2.80 -15.03 17.55
CA GLY A 195 -3.33 -14.09 18.50
C GLY A 195 -2.96 -12.64 18.14
N PHE A 196 -2.45 -11.92 19.09
CA PHE A 196 -1.96 -10.56 18.93
C PHE A 196 -0.44 -10.53 18.68
N ALA A 197 -0.01 -9.88 17.59
CA ALA A 197 1.40 -9.73 17.21
C ALA A 197 1.67 -8.27 16.78
N PRO A 198 2.13 -7.37 17.68
CA PRO A 198 2.39 -5.98 17.33
C PRO A 198 3.58 -5.81 16.39
N TYR A 199 3.56 -4.77 15.54
CA TYR A 199 4.72 -4.36 14.76
C TYR A 199 5.79 -3.73 15.63
N VAL A 200 7.04 -4.01 15.28
CA VAL A 200 8.24 -3.38 15.83
C VAL A 200 9.06 -2.81 14.69
N ASP A 201 9.23 -1.49 14.66
CA ASP A 201 10.17 -0.83 13.76
C ASP A 201 11.60 -1.06 14.26
N THR A 202 12.36 -1.89 13.55
CA THR A 202 13.72 -2.28 13.93
C THR A 202 14.75 -1.16 13.71
N SER A 203 14.38 -0.12 12.96
CA SER A 203 15.26 1.01 12.64
C SER A 203 15.37 2.04 13.78
N LEU A 204 14.50 1.97 14.78
CA LEU A 204 14.44 2.95 15.86
C LEU A 204 15.56 2.74 16.88
N TYR A 205 15.99 3.86 17.47
CA TYR A 205 16.97 3.85 18.55
C TYR A 205 16.38 4.54 19.81
N PRO A 206 16.55 3.94 21.01
CA PRO A 206 17.19 2.64 21.26
C PRO A 206 16.40 1.49 20.65
N ALA A 207 17.10 0.38 20.32
CA ALA A 207 16.48 -0.82 19.77
C ALA A 207 15.40 -1.35 20.74
N PHE A 208 14.27 -1.80 20.17
CA PHE A 208 13.19 -2.37 20.97
C PHE A 208 13.63 -3.68 21.64
N ASP A 209 13.32 -3.84 22.93
CA ASP A 209 13.62 -5.06 23.68
C ASP A 209 12.43 -6.02 23.62
N LEU A 210 12.48 -6.99 22.69
CA LEU A 210 11.45 -8.01 22.48
C LEU A 210 11.24 -8.84 23.76
N VAL A 211 12.33 -9.19 24.45
CA VAL A 211 12.30 -10.09 25.59
C VAL A 211 11.74 -9.39 26.83
N ALA A 212 12.10 -8.13 27.05
CA ALA A 212 11.53 -7.32 28.13
C ALA A 212 10.04 -7.06 27.88
N SER A 213 9.67 -6.68 26.65
CA SER A 213 8.27 -6.47 26.25
C SER A 213 7.41 -7.73 26.45
N ALA A 214 7.88 -8.88 25.96
CA ALA A 214 7.19 -10.15 26.14
C ALA A 214 6.99 -10.50 27.63
N THR A 215 7.98 -10.19 28.45
CA THR A 215 7.91 -10.42 29.92
C THR A 215 6.91 -9.47 30.59
N ALA A 216 6.87 -8.21 30.17
CA ALA A 216 5.99 -7.19 30.76
C ALA A 216 4.53 -7.30 30.34
N THR A 217 4.26 -7.78 29.13
CA THR A 217 2.93 -7.77 28.50
C THR A 217 2.31 -9.14 28.34
N GLY A 218 3.11 -10.20 28.35
CA GLY A 218 2.68 -11.55 27.98
C GLY A 218 2.54 -11.78 26.47
N VAL A 219 2.80 -10.75 25.64
CA VAL A 219 2.84 -10.87 24.17
C VAL A 219 4.02 -11.74 23.76
N LYS A 220 3.77 -12.71 22.88
CA LYS A 220 4.78 -13.68 22.44
C LYS A 220 5.21 -13.51 21.01
N ASP A 221 4.30 -13.07 20.13
CA ASP A 221 4.54 -12.93 18.71
C ASP A 221 4.70 -11.45 18.33
N TYR A 222 5.61 -11.16 17.39
CA TYR A 222 5.89 -9.81 16.92
C TYR A 222 6.06 -9.79 15.41
N ASN A 223 5.60 -8.72 14.75
CA ASN A 223 5.89 -8.42 13.35
C ASN A 223 7.10 -7.48 13.28
N LEU A 224 8.25 -7.95 12.78
CA LEU A 224 9.46 -7.13 12.66
C LEU A 224 9.47 -6.39 11.32
N ALA A 225 9.58 -5.08 11.36
CA ALA A 225 9.45 -4.18 10.21
C ALA A 225 10.70 -3.29 10.06
N PHE A 226 11.21 -3.06 8.88
CA PHE A 226 10.88 -3.65 7.58
C PHE A 226 12.15 -4.11 6.89
N VAL A 227 12.06 -5.16 6.08
CA VAL A 227 13.14 -5.53 5.15
C VAL A 227 12.86 -4.89 3.80
N THR A 228 13.79 -4.06 3.31
CA THR A 228 13.73 -3.37 2.02
C THR A 228 15.01 -3.59 1.22
N ASP A 229 15.10 -3.05 -0.02
CA ASP A 229 16.30 -3.18 -0.84
C ASP A 229 17.43 -2.27 -0.34
N GLY A 230 18.54 -2.86 0.01
CA GLY A 230 19.81 -2.17 0.31
C GLY A 230 20.64 -1.85 -0.92
N GLY A 231 20.05 -2.01 -2.12
CA GLY A 231 20.69 -1.82 -3.42
C GLY A 231 20.98 -3.14 -4.14
N GLY A 232 20.60 -3.18 -5.43
CA GLY A 232 20.83 -4.34 -6.29
C GLY A 232 20.12 -5.61 -5.86
N CYS A 233 18.88 -5.51 -5.38
CA CYS A 233 18.08 -6.64 -4.91
C CYS A 233 18.71 -7.35 -3.67
N THR A 234 19.27 -6.56 -2.77
CA THR A 234 19.90 -7.05 -1.53
C THR A 234 19.01 -6.73 -0.34
N PRO A 235 18.39 -7.74 0.32
CA PRO A 235 17.53 -7.51 1.47
C PRO A 235 18.33 -7.01 2.67
N LYS A 236 17.88 -5.90 3.25
CA LYS A 236 18.44 -5.30 4.46
C LYS A 236 17.33 -4.72 5.33
N TRP A 237 17.54 -4.66 6.63
CA TRP A 237 16.65 -3.92 7.53
C TRP A 237 16.72 -2.44 7.22
N GLY A 238 15.55 -1.84 6.93
CA GLY A 238 15.43 -0.44 6.52
C GLY A 238 16.25 -0.07 5.27
N GLY A 239 16.67 -1.05 4.48
CA GLY A 239 17.55 -0.85 3.33
C GLY A 239 19.00 -0.53 3.68
N VAL A 240 19.38 -0.52 4.95
CA VAL A 240 20.72 -0.09 5.41
C VAL A 240 21.45 -1.11 6.29
N THR A 241 20.77 -1.78 7.22
CA THR A 241 21.38 -2.68 8.19
C THR A 241 21.38 -4.11 7.66
N ASP A 242 22.56 -4.74 7.65
CA ASP A 242 22.68 -6.15 7.23
C ASP A 242 21.85 -7.06 8.13
N LEU A 243 21.27 -8.13 7.57
CA LEU A 243 20.40 -9.05 8.30
C LEU A 243 21.05 -9.58 9.60
N ALA A 244 22.34 -9.88 9.58
CA ALA A 244 23.08 -10.38 10.75
C ALA A 244 23.41 -9.30 11.80
N SER A 245 23.14 -8.02 11.53
CA SER A 245 23.61 -6.88 12.34
C SER A 245 22.50 -6.10 13.02
N ASP A 246 21.23 -6.46 12.79
CA ASP A 246 20.11 -5.77 13.39
C ASP A 246 19.93 -6.16 14.88
N ALA A 247 19.83 -5.14 15.74
CA ALA A 247 19.80 -5.32 17.19
C ALA A 247 18.48 -5.90 17.71
N VAL A 248 17.37 -5.71 16.98
CA VAL A 248 16.07 -6.30 17.32
C VAL A 248 16.03 -7.74 16.82
N ALA A 249 16.39 -7.98 15.56
CA ALA A 249 16.40 -9.32 14.97
C ALA A 249 17.37 -10.28 15.70
N ALA A 250 18.47 -9.78 16.27
CA ALA A 250 19.37 -10.57 17.09
C ALA A 250 18.71 -11.19 18.34
N GLN A 251 17.53 -10.69 18.76
CA GLN A 251 16.79 -11.20 19.93
C GLN A 251 15.84 -12.35 19.57
N ILE A 252 15.65 -12.69 18.28
CA ILE A 252 14.67 -13.73 17.84
C ILE A 252 14.90 -15.06 18.58
N GLY A 253 16.16 -15.51 18.66
CA GLY A 253 16.48 -16.74 19.37
C GLY A 253 16.13 -16.73 20.87
N ALA A 254 16.34 -15.59 21.54
CA ALA A 254 15.99 -15.42 22.96
C ALA A 254 14.46 -15.32 23.16
N LEU A 255 13.73 -14.73 22.22
CA LEU A 255 12.27 -14.69 22.22
C LEU A 255 11.69 -16.11 22.04
N ARG A 256 12.20 -16.87 21.07
CA ARG A 256 11.82 -18.27 20.81
C ARG A 256 12.08 -19.17 22.02
N ALA A 257 13.18 -18.97 22.72
CA ALA A 257 13.48 -19.70 23.96
C ALA A 257 12.44 -19.46 25.07
N LYS A 258 11.63 -18.40 24.97
CA LYS A 258 10.49 -18.09 25.86
C LYS A 258 9.14 -18.53 25.28
N GLY A 259 9.13 -19.24 24.16
CA GLY A 259 7.92 -19.72 23.49
C GLY A 259 7.21 -18.64 22.67
N GLY A 260 7.94 -17.62 22.23
CA GLY A 260 7.48 -16.63 21.28
C GLY A 260 8.00 -16.89 19.87
N ASP A 261 7.59 -16.08 18.88
CA ASP A 261 8.08 -16.13 17.51
C ASP A 261 7.93 -14.78 16.82
N VAL A 262 8.43 -14.69 15.59
CA VAL A 262 8.35 -13.48 14.77
C VAL A 262 7.81 -13.76 13.37
N ARG A 263 7.14 -12.76 12.80
CA ARG A 263 6.87 -12.58 11.38
C ARG A 263 7.77 -11.45 10.89
N VAL A 264 8.47 -11.62 9.78
CA VAL A 264 9.24 -10.53 9.17
C VAL A 264 8.43 -9.91 8.04
N SER A 265 8.31 -8.58 8.07
CA SER A 265 7.58 -7.79 7.08
C SER A 265 8.55 -7.15 6.08
N PHE A 266 8.23 -7.32 4.79
CA PHE A 266 8.94 -6.73 3.65
C PHE A 266 8.18 -5.53 3.15
N GLY A 267 8.86 -4.43 2.82
CA GLY A 267 8.25 -3.24 2.23
C GLY A 267 8.09 -2.09 3.22
N GLY A 268 6.85 -1.64 3.45
CA GLY A 268 6.52 -0.49 4.29
C GLY A 268 6.61 0.86 3.58
N ALA A 269 6.27 1.96 4.29
CA ALA A 269 6.20 3.32 3.75
C ALA A 269 7.54 3.89 3.29
N ALA A 270 8.66 3.41 3.85
CA ALA A 270 9.99 3.97 3.61
C ALA A 270 10.93 2.99 2.92
N GLY A 271 11.85 3.52 2.12
CA GLY A 271 12.82 2.71 1.37
C GLY A 271 12.25 2.21 0.04
N SER A 272 12.95 1.25 -0.58
CA SER A 272 12.54 0.64 -1.85
C SER A 272 12.07 -0.79 -1.59
N GLU A 273 10.83 -1.07 -1.91
CA GLU A 273 10.30 -2.44 -1.83
C GLU A 273 11.01 -3.33 -2.86
N LEU A 274 11.46 -4.52 -2.45
CA LEU A 274 12.32 -5.40 -3.25
C LEU A 274 11.72 -5.76 -4.62
N ALA A 275 10.40 -5.95 -4.73
CA ALA A 275 9.77 -6.27 -6.01
C ALA A 275 9.81 -5.13 -7.02
N THR A 276 10.03 -3.89 -6.57
CA THR A 276 10.18 -2.72 -7.45
C THR A 276 11.61 -2.57 -7.99
N THR A 277 12.59 -3.23 -7.40
CA THR A 277 14.02 -3.06 -7.70
C THR A 277 14.69 -4.33 -8.24
N CYS A 278 14.21 -5.51 -7.82
CA CYS A 278 14.74 -6.77 -8.31
C CYS A 278 14.41 -7.00 -9.79
N ALA A 279 15.41 -7.44 -10.57
CA ALA A 279 15.30 -7.57 -12.01
C ALA A 279 14.34 -8.68 -12.49
N SER A 280 14.02 -9.65 -11.63
CA SER A 280 13.15 -10.78 -11.97
C SER A 280 12.53 -11.43 -10.73
N ALA A 281 11.46 -12.20 -10.94
CA ALA A 281 10.84 -13.00 -9.90
C ALA A 281 11.80 -14.04 -9.27
N ASP A 282 12.80 -14.54 -10.03
CA ASP A 282 13.81 -15.47 -9.50
C ASP A 282 14.79 -14.78 -8.57
N ALA A 283 15.28 -13.60 -8.95
CA ALA A 283 16.14 -12.80 -8.10
C ALA A 283 15.41 -12.40 -6.81
N LEU A 284 14.13 -12.02 -6.95
CA LEU A 284 13.27 -11.63 -5.83
C LEU A 284 13.01 -12.82 -4.88
N ALA A 285 12.68 -14.00 -5.41
CA ALA A 285 12.52 -15.22 -4.60
C ALA A 285 13.80 -15.55 -3.82
N THR A 286 14.96 -15.39 -4.47
CA THR A 286 16.27 -15.57 -3.82
C THR A 286 16.49 -14.55 -2.70
N ALA A 287 16.07 -13.28 -2.90
CA ALA A 287 16.19 -12.24 -1.88
C ALA A 287 15.29 -12.54 -0.68
N TYR A 288 14.03 -12.91 -0.91
CA TYR A 288 13.10 -13.30 0.16
C TYR A 288 13.60 -14.56 0.91
N GLY A 289 14.06 -15.59 0.16
CA GLY A 289 14.60 -16.81 0.74
C GLY A 289 15.78 -16.56 1.67
N LYS A 290 16.68 -15.63 1.34
CA LYS A 290 17.79 -15.24 2.24
C LYS A 290 17.30 -14.77 3.62
N VAL A 291 16.17 -14.06 3.68
CA VAL A 291 15.61 -13.57 4.95
C VAL A 291 14.95 -14.71 5.71
N VAL A 292 14.18 -15.54 5.00
CA VAL A 292 13.54 -16.73 5.58
C VAL A 292 14.60 -17.66 6.19
N ASP A 293 15.64 -17.97 5.45
CA ASP A 293 16.74 -18.86 5.88
C ASP A 293 17.57 -18.23 7.03
N ALA A 294 17.81 -16.90 6.97
CA ALA A 294 18.64 -16.23 7.98
C ALA A 294 18.04 -16.29 9.38
N TYR A 295 16.72 -16.35 9.47
CA TYR A 295 16.02 -16.34 10.76
C TYR A 295 15.16 -17.59 11.00
N ASP A 296 15.24 -18.59 10.11
CA ASP A 296 14.42 -19.81 10.18
C ASP A 296 12.92 -19.46 10.35
N LEU A 297 12.40 -18.65 9.39
CA LEU A 297 11.05 -18.10 9.47
C LEU A 297 10.01 -19.11 9.02
N THR A 298 8.91 -19.15 9.76
CA THR A 298 7.67 -19.85 9.38
C THR A 298 6.56 -18.89 8.96
N LYS A 299 6.79 -17.58 9.11
CA LYS A 299 5.80 -16.53 8.83
C LYS A 299 6.49 -15.33 8.18
N VAL A 300 5.93 -14.83 7.10
CA VAL A 300 6.37 -13.59 6.43
C VAL A 300 5.18 -12.71 6.10
N ASP A 301 5.43 -11.43 5.99
CA ASP A 301 4.46 -10.41 5.61
C ASP A 301 5.01 -9.56 4.46
N PHE A 302 4.13 -9.08 3.61
CA PHE A 302 4.45 -8.17 2.52
C PHE A 302 3.59 -6.92 2.67
N ASP A 303 4.19 -5.88 3.21
CA ASP A 303 3.57 -4.56 3.35
C ASP A 303 3.75 -3.78 2.06
N VAL A 304 2.65 -3.66 1.30
CA VAL A 304 2.67 -3.07 -0.04
C VAL A 304 1.83 -1.82 -0.08
N GLU A 305 2.52 -0.69 -0.12
CA GLU A 305 1.88 0.62 -0.04
C GLU A 305 2.48 1.65 -1.01
N GLY A 306 1.95 2.85 -1.00
CA GLY A 306 2.42 3.94 -1.83
C GLY A 306 2.51 3.56 -3.31
N GLY A 307 3.60 3.94 -3.97
CA GLY A 307 3.82 3.67 -5.41
C GLY A 307 4.05 2.20 -5.76
N ALA A 308 4.31 1.32 -4.79
CA ALA A 308 4.44 -0.11 -5.03
C ALA A 308 3.08 -0.79 -5.24
N LEU A 309 2.02 -0.29 -4.61
CA LEU A 309 0.69 -0.91 -4.65
C LEU A 309 0.07 -0.94 -6.06
N PRO A 310 0.04 0.15 -6.85
CA PRO A 310 -0.48 0.14 -8.22
C PRO A 310 0.49 -0.48 -9.24
N ASN A 311 1.72 -0.83 -8.87
CA ASN A 311 2.74 -1.34 -9.79
C ASN A 311 2.46 -2.80 -10.17
N THR A 312 1.75 -3.02 -11.27
CA THR A 312 1.33 -4.34 -11.75
C THR A 312 2.50 -5.28 -12.06
N THR A 313 3.63 -4.74 -12.56
CA THR A 313 4.84 -5.52 -12.84
C THR A 313 5.49 -6.01 -11.55
N ALA A 314 5.66 -5.12 -10.56
CA ALA A 314 6.17 -5.47 -9.25
C ALA A 314 5.26 -6.48 -8.55
N ASN A 315 3.93 -6.27 -8.60
CA ASN A 315 2.94 -7.18 -8.02
C ASN A 315 3.01 -8.58 -8.64
N THR A 316 3.17 -8.68 -9.97
CA THR A 316 3.32 -9.97 -10.66
C THR A 316 4.64 -10.66 -10.32
N ASN A 317 5.74 -9.90 -10.23
CA ASN A 317 7.04 -10.46 -9.82
C ASN A 317 7.00 -10.93 -8.37
N ARG A 318 6.40 -10.16 -7.47
CA ARG A 318 6.19 -10.51 -6.06
C ARG A 318 5.39 -11.79 -5.92
N ALA A 319 4.25 -11.87 -6.59
CA ALA A 319 3.39 -13.06 -6.54
C ALA A 319 4.11 -14.32 -7.02
N LYS A 320 4.83 -14.25 -8.15
CA LYS A 320 5.64 -15.37 -8.66
C LYS A 320 6.79 -15.74 -7.73
N ALA A 321 7.43 -14.75 -7.10
CA ALA A 321 8.50 -14.99 -6.15
C ALA A 321 7.99 -15.66 -4.87
N ILE A 322 6.85 -15.22 -4.36
CA ILE A 322 6.20 -15.82 -3.18
C ILE A 322 5.78 -17.26 -3.47
N ALA A 323 5.16 -17.54 -4.62
CA ALA A 323 4.78 -18.90 -5.00
C ALA A 323 6.01 -19.83 -5.08
N LYS A 324 7.16 -19.33 -5.57
CA LYS A 324 8.43 -20.09 -5.56
C LYS A 324 8.97 -20.29 -4.15
N LEU A 325 8.87 -19.26 -3.31
CA LEU A 325 9.30 -19.33 -1.90
C LEU A 325 8.47 -20.38 -1.15
N GLN A 326 7.15 -20.38 -1.32
CA GLN A 326 6.26 -21.38 -0.71
C GLN A 326 6.50 -22.80 -1.24
N ALA A 327 6.94 -22.96 -2.50
CA ALA A 327 7.36 -24.26 -3.01
C ALA A 327 8.64 -24.80 -2.34
N GLN A 328 9.52 -23.90 -1.86
CA GLN A 328 10.74 -24.24 -1.11
C GLN A 328 10.46 -24.40 0.40
N HIS A 329 9.50 -23.66 0.93
CA HIS A 329 9.07 -23.62 2.32
C HIS A 329 7.56 -23.88 2.40
N PRO A 330 7.10 -25.14 2.29
CA PRO A 330 5.67 -25.47 2.13
C PRO A 330 4.76 -25.03 3.30
N ASP A 331 5.33 -24.86 4.49
CA ASP A 331 4.62 -24.46 5.71
C ASP A 331 4.74 -22.95 6.00
N LEU A 332 5.25 -22.17 5.03
CA LEU A 332 5.43 -20.73 5.19
C LEU A 332 4.09 -20.00 5.12
N ASP A 333 3.68 -19.43 6.25
CA ASP A 333 2.52 -18.52 6.37
C ASP A 333 2.85 -17.18 5.70
N VAL A 334 1.98 -16.74 4.79
CA VAL A 334 2.16 -15.51 4.01
C VAL A 334 0.99 -14.57 4.23
N SER A 335 1.29 -13.35 4.66
CA SER A 335 0.33 -12.25 4.71
C SER A 335 0.69 -11.11 3.76
N PHE A 336 -0.33 -10.38 3.32
CA PHE A 336 -0.19 -9.04 2.74
C PHE A 336 -0.72 -8.01 3.71
N THR A 337 0.06 -6.96 3.97
CA THR A 337 -0.38 -5.75 4.69
C THR A 337 -0.66 -4.65 3.67
N LEU A 338 -1.88 -4.11 3.72
CA LEU A 338 -2.40 -3.22 2.67
C LEU A 338 -3.10 -2.00 3.25
N PRO A 339 -2.99 -0.83 2.60
CA PRO A 339 -3.82 0.33 2.89
C PRO A 339 -5.31 0.02 2.72
N VAL A 340 -6.12 0.57 3.60
CA VAL A 340 -7.56 0.34 3.63
C VAL A 340 -8.32 1.64 3.94
N MET A 341 -9.57 1.72 3.51
CA MET A 341 -10.54 2.70 3.97
C MET A 341 -11.63 1.99 4.80
N PRO A 342 -12.45 2.70 5.58
CA PRO A 342 -13.61 2.07 6.24
C PRO A 342 -14.52 1.32 5.27
N GLU A 343 -14.54 1.71 4.00
CA GLU A 343 -15.27 1.07 2.90
C GLU A 343 -14.55 -0.16 2.31
N GLY A 344 -13.34 -0.48 2.77
CA GLY A 344 -12.53 -1.63 2.34
C GLY A 344 -11.25 -1.25 1.62
N LEU A 345 -10.59 -2.28 1.07
CA LEU A 345 -9.38 -2.13 0.25
C LEU A 345 -9.66 -1.25 -0.97
N THR A 346 -8.67 -0.45 -1.34
CA THR A 346 -8.69 0.24 -2.63
C THR A 346 -8.70 -0.77 -3.78
N GLN A 347 -9.07 -0.31 -4.98
CA GLN A 347 -9.07 -1.21 -6.14
C GLN A 347 -7.68 -1.79 -6.42
N ASP A 348 -6.62 -1.04 -6.15
CA ASP A 348 -5.24 -1.55 -6.31
C ASP A 348 -4.92 -2.67 -5.32
N GLY A 349 -5.41 -2.58 -4.09
CA GLY A 349 -5.33 -3.68 -3.12
C GLY A 349 -6.08 -4.93 -3.60
N VAL A 350 -7.30 -4.77 -4.09
CA VAL A 350 -8.09 -5.88 -4.68
C VAL A 350 -7.38 -6.48 -5.89
N ASN A 351 -6.80 -5.65 -6.77
CA ASN A 351 -6.04 -6.09 -7.94
C ASN A 351 -4.78 -6.87 -7.53
N LEU A 352 -4.07 -6.42 -6.49
CA LEU A 352 -2.91 -7.12 -5.94
C LEU A 352 -3.29 -8.52 -5.45
N LEU A 353 -4.37 -8.66 -4.68
CA LEU A 353 -4.85 -9.97 -4.19
C LEU A 353 -5.26 -10.89 -5.34
N SER A 354 -5.96 -10.35 -6.35
CA SER A 354 -6.35 -11.10 -7.55
C SER A 354 -5.13 -11.57 -8.35
N ASN A 355 -4.10 -10.72 -8.46
CA ASN A 355 -2.83 -11.04 -9.10
C ASN A 355 -2.08 -12.14 -8.32
N ALA A 356 -2.00 -12.04 -7.00
CA ALA A 356 -1.37 -13.04 -6.14
C ALA A 356 -2.02 -14.40 -6.30
N LYS A 357 -3.36 -14.49 -6.22
CA LYS A 357 -4.12 -15.72 -6.45
C LYS A 357 -3.86 -16.30 -7.85
N SER A 358 -3.88 -15.45 -8.88
CA SER A 358 -3.70 -15.89 -10.27
C SER A 358 -2.29 -16.42 -10.55
N ASN A 359 -1.30 -16.02 -9.75
CA ASN A 359 0.09 -16.50 -9.84
C ASN A 359 0.42 -17.62 -8.84
N GLY A 360 -0.59 -18.18 -8.15
CA GLY A 360 -0.45 -19.36 -7.34
C GLY A 360 0.05 -19.14 -5.92
N VAL A 361 -0.07 -17.91 -5.39
CA VAL A 361 0.23 -17.63 -3.98
C VAL A 361 -0.83 -18.30 -3.11
N ALA A 362 -0.41 -19.13 -2.16
CA ALA A 362 -1.23 -19.59 -1.06
C ALA A 362 -1.23 -18.48 0.01
N LEU A 363 -2.24 -17.62 -0.03
CA LEU A 363 -2.35 -16.48 0.86
C LEU A 363 -3.12 -16.88 2.12
N ASP A 364 -2.50 -16.71 3.28
CA ASP A 364 -3.09 -17.04 4.57
C ASP A 364 -3.90 -15.87 5.13
N THR A 365 -3.36 -14.65 5.06
CA THR A 365 -4.00 -13.48 5.68
C THR A 365 -3.81 -12.20 4.87
N VAL A 366 -4.85 -11.37 4.86
CA VAL A 366 -4.83 -9.97 4.44
C VAL A 366 -4.93 -9.12 5.69
N ASN A 367 -3.84 -8.50 6.07
CA ASN A 367 -3.78 -7.53 7.15
C ASN A 367 -4.09 -6.14 6.62
N ILE A 368 -4.93 -5.39 7.31
CA ILE A 368 -5.31 -4.05 6.89
C ILE A 368 -4.73 -2.98 7.81
N MET A 369 -4.19 -1.92 7.21
CA MET A 369 -3.70 -0.74 7.91
C MET A 369 -4.88 0.17 8.26
N ALA A 370 -5.55 -0.11 9.41
CA ALA A 370 -6.72 0.61 9.91
C ALA A 370 -6.30 1.94 10.55
N MET A 371 -5.76 2.86 9.74
CA MET A 371 -5.14 4.12 10.13
C MET A 371 -5.09 5.09 8.94
N ASP A 372 -4.91 6.38 9.23
CA ASP A 372 -4.61 7.43 8.25
C ASP A 372 -5.60 7.50 7.08
N TYR A 373 -6.88 7.31 7.37
CA TYR A 373 -7.99 7.35 6.39
C TYR A 373 -8.18 8.73 5.74
N GLY A 374 -7.66 9.77 6.39
CA GLY A 374 -7.74 11.14 5.94
C GLY A 374 -8.62 12.05 6.81
N PRO A 375 -8.51 13.36 6.67
CA PRO A 375 -9.08 14.34 7.62
C PRO A 375 -10.62 14.33 7.68
N ALA A 376 -11.30 13.65 6.77
CA ALA A 376 -12.75 13.45 6.80
C ALA A 376 -13.20 12.40 7.85
N TYR A 377 -12.27 11.56 8.31
CA TYR A 377 -12.52 10.48 9.26
C TYR A 377 -12.07 10.88 10.67
N SER A 378 -12.79 11.81 11.28
CA SER A 378 -12.50 12.32 12.64
C SER A 378 -13.37 11.70 13.73
N GLY A 379 -14.03 10.59 13.43
CA GLY A 379 -14.94 9.90 14.35
C GLY A 379 -14.21 8.86 15.22
N ASP A 380 -14.94 7.82 15.56
CA ASP A 380 -14.46 6.70 16.38
C ASP A 380 -13.58 5.76 15.55
N MET A 381 -12.29 5.67 15.88
CA MET A 381 -11.32 4.87 15.12
C MET A 381 -11.52 3.37 15.29
N GLY A 382 -12.04 2.91 16.43
CA GLY A 382 -12.44 1.52 16.62
C GLY A 382 -13.55 1.12 15.67
N THR A 383 -14.57 1.97 15.52
CA THR A 383 -15.68 1.77 14.58
C THR A 383 -15.19 1.75 13.13
N TYR A 384 -14.28 2.65 12.75
CA TYR A 384 -13.71 2.65 11.40
C TYR A 384 -12.89 1.38 11.11
N ALA A 385 -12.13 0.89 12.08
CA ALA A 385 -11.40 -0.37 11.94
C ALA A 385 -12.34 -1.58 11.76
N GLU A 386 -13.45 -1.65 12.50
CA GLU A 386 -14.49 -2.68 12.33
C GLU A 386 -15.16 -2.63 10.95
N GLN A 387 -15.46 -1.42 10.46
CA GLN A 387 -16.04 -1.20 9.12
C GLN A 387 -15.05 -1.66 8.05
N ALA A 388 -13.79 -1.24 8.14
CA ALA A 388 -12.72 -1.62 7.22
C ALA A 388 -12.53 -3.15 7.18
N ALA A 389 -12.50 -3.81 8.35
CA ALA A 389 -12.40 -5.27 8.43
C ALA A 389 -13.60 -5.97 7.79
N THR A 390 -14.82 -5.44 8.01
CA THR A 390 -16.04 -6.02 7.44
C THR A 390 -16.07 -5.91 5.91
N ALA A 391 -15.72 -4.74 5.38
CA ALA A 391 -15.66 -4.53 3.95
C ALA A 391 -14.54 -5.35 3.29
N THR A 392 -13.37 -5.41 3.92
CA THR A 392 -12.25 -6.24 3.46
C THR A 392 -12.60 -7.73 3.45
N GLN A 393 -13.29 -8.23 4.49
CA GLN A 393 -13.73 -9.63 4.52
C GLN A 393 -14.58 -9.98 3.29
N ALA A 394 -15.51 -9.11 2.91
CA ALA A 394 -16.34 -9.34 1.73
C ALA A 394 -15.50 -9.36 0.43
N GLN A 395 -14.51 -8.47 0.30
CA GLN A 395 -13.58 -8.42 -0.83
C GLN A 395 -12.68 -9.67 -0.88
N VAL A 396 -12.08 -10.05 0.23
CA VAL A 396 -11.23 -11.26 0.37
C VAL A 396 -12.04 -12.52 0.05
N LYS A 397 -13.25 -12.64 0.60
CA LYS A 397 -14.20 -13.72 0.28
C LYS A 397 -14.42 -13.85 -1.22
N SER A 398 -14.71 -12.74 -1.89
CA SER A 398 -14.97 -12.69 -3.33
C SER A 398 -13.73 -13.04 -4.15
N VAL A 399 -12.60 -12.38 -3.87
CA VAL A 399 -11.35 -12.54 -4.63
C VAL A 399 -10.79 -13.96 -4.46
N LEU A 400 -10.70 -14.45 -3.24
CA LEU A 400 -10.09 -15.75 -2.96
C LEU A 400 -11.07 -16.92 -3.12
N GLY A 401 -12.38 -16.66 -3.19
CA GLY A 401 -13.40 -17.70 -3.31
C GLY A 401 -13.62 -18.48 -2.03
N LEU A 402 -13.51 -17.83 -0.89
CA LEU A 402 -13.58 -18.45 0.44
C LEU A 402 -15.03 -18.56 0.95
N SER A 403 -15.26 -19.46 1.92
CA SER A 403 -16.47 -19.42 2.73
C SER A 403 -16.46 -18.18 3.64
N ASP A 404 -17.60 -17.82 4.20
CA ASP A 404 -17.71 -16.66 5.09
C ASP A 404 -16.75 -16.73 6.28
N SER A 405 -16.76 -17.88 6.98
CA SER A 405 -15.88 -18.11 8.13
C SER A 405 -14.38 -18.16 7.76
N ALA A 406 -14.04 -18.74 6.59
CA ALA A 406 -12.66 -18.77 6.12
C ALA A 406 -12.18 -17.36 5.73
N ALA A 407 -13.05 -16.54 5.16
CA ALA A 407 -12.71 -15.15 4.82
C ALA A 407 -12.49 -14.30 6.09
N TRP A 408 -13.25 -14.51 7.16
CA TRP A 408 -12.97 -13.85 8.45
C TRP A 408 -11.61 -14.25 9.04
N LYS A 409 -11.25 -15.53 8.96
CA LYS A 409 -9.92 -16.03 9.39
C LYS A 409 -8.78 -15.49 8.52
N ALA A 410 -9.06 -15.13 7.28
CA ALA A 410 -8.10 -14.56 6.36
C ALA A 410 -7.98 -13.03 6.46
N VAL A 411 -8.59 -12.38 7.46
CA VAL A 411 -8.47 -10.94 7.72
C VAL A 411 -7.77 -10.72 9.04
N ALA A 412 -6.80 -9.80 9.05
CA ALA A 412 -6.15 -9.25 10.24
C ALA A 412 -6.22 -7.73 10.22
N VAL A 413 -6.07 -7.09 11.37
CA VAL A 413 -6.22 -5.64 11.52
C VAL A 413 -5.07 -5.05 12.32
N THR A 414 -4.48 -3.99 11.77
CA THR A 414 -3.39 -3.21 12.37
C THR A 414 -3.77 -1.73 12.46
N PRO A 415 -4.31 -1.25 13.57
CA PRO A 415 -4.46 0.19 13.80
C PRO A 415 -3.13 0.84 14.17
N MET A 416 -3.00 2.15 13.93
CA MET A 416 -1.96 2.99 14.50
C MET A 416 -2.42 3.54 15.84
N ILE A 417 -1.76 3.14 16.92
CA ILE A 417 -2.17 3.48 18.29
C ILE A 417 -1.85 4.94 18.65
N GLY A 418 -2.77 5.59 19.35
CA GLY A 418 -2.65 7.00 19.72
C GLY A 418 -2.91 7.94 18.54
N VAL A 419 -2.20 9.07 18.50
CA VAL A 419 -2.31 10.05 17.41
C VAL A 419 -1.69 9.47 16.14
N ASN A 420 -2.45 9.44 15.04
CA ASN A 420 -2.01 8.98 13.72
C ASN A 420 -1.25 10.08 12.96
N ASP A 421 -0.68 9.77 11.79
CA ASP A 421 -0.04 10.80 10.94
C ASP A 421 -1.08 11.80 10.43
N VAL A 422 -2.30 11.35 10.15
CA VAL A 422 -3.48 12.23 10.07
C VAL A 422 -3.93 12.60 11.48
N THR A 423 -3.47 13.73 11.98
CA THR A 423 -3.54 14.11 13.40
C THR A 423 -4.95 14.28 13.99
N SER A 424 -5.99 14.32 13.15
CA SER A 424 -7.39 14.26 13.59
C SER A 424 -7.85 12.85 13.94
N GLU A 425 -7.10 11.83 13.58
CA GLU A 425 -7.37 10.42 13.87
C GLU A 425 -6.59 10.01 15.12
N ILE A 426 -7.32 9.56 16.13
CA ILE A 426 -6.73 9.15 17.41
C ILE A 426 -7.32 7.81 17.81
N PHE A 427 -6.53 6.74 17.69
CA PHE A 427 -6.92 5.42 18.14
C PHE A 427 -6.59 5.27 19.64
N LYS A 428 -7.61 5.05 20.46
CA LYS A 428 -7.54 5.04 21.93
C LYS A 428 -7.46 3.63 22.47
N VAL A 429 -7.15 3.49 23.76
CA VAL A 429 -7.11 2.18 24.45
C VAL A 429 -8.50 1.50 24.47
N GLU A 430 -9.57 2.31 24.56
CA GLU A 430 -10.95 1.82 24.46
C GLU A 430 -11.24 1.19 23.09
N ASP A 431 -10.73 1.80 22.00
CA ASP A 431 -10.88 1.30 20.64
C ASP A 431 -10.18 -0.05 20.46
N ALA A 432 -9.02 -0.25 21.13
CA ALA A 432 -8.35 -1.54 21.15
C ALA A 432 -9.21 -2.63 21.80
N THR A 433 -9.87 -2.31 22.92
CA THR A 433 -10.79 -3.24 23.58
C THR A 433 -12.01 -3.55 22.71
N GLN A 434 -12.57 -2.54 22.05
CA GLN A 434 -13.65 -2.67 21.09
C GLN A 434 -13.26 -3.62 19.95
N LEU A 435 -12.12 -3.36 19.32
CA LEU A 435 -11.62 -4.16 18.19
C LEU A 435 -11.33 -5.61 18.58
N VAL A 436 -10.82 -5.87 19.79
CA VAL A 436 -10.65 -7.24 20.32
C VAL A 436 -11.98 -7.97 20.44
N ASN A 437 -13.02 -7.31 20.98
CA ASN A 437 -14.35 -7.91 21.09
C ASN A 437 -14.95 -8.20 19.71
N PHE A 438 -14.81 -7.31 18.77
CA PHE A 438 -15.21 -7.50 17.39
C PHE A 438 -14.46 -8.70 16.76
N ALA A 439 -13.13 -8.71 16.86
CA ALA A 439 -12.28 -9.77 16.32
C ALA A 439 -12.68 -11.15 16.86
N LYS A 440 -12.91 -11.27 18.17
CA LYS A 440 -13.42 -12.50 18.79
C LYS A 440 -14.79 -12.91 18.24
N SER A 441 -15.70 -11.95 18.07
CA SER A 441 -17.05 -12.21 17.58
C SER A 441 -17.09 -12.72 16.14
N LYS A 442 -16.10 -12.28 15.31
CA LYS A 442 -15.99 -12.62 13.89
C LYS A 442 -15.02 -13.79 13.64
N GLY A 443 -14.07 -14.05 14.51
CA GLY A 443 -13.00 -15.03 14.35
C GLY A 443 -11.98 -14.57 13.32
N LEU A 444 -11.42 -13.35 13.50
CA LEU A 444 -10.33 -12.82 12.68
C LEU A 444 -9.08 -13.70 12.76
N GLY A 445 -8.22 -13.61 11.76
CA GLY A 445 -6.95 -14.34 11.75
C GLY A 445 -6.05 -13.93 12.89
N TRP A 446 -5.72 -12.65 12.99
CA TRP A 446 -4.92 -12.07 14.07
C TRP A 446 -5.15 -10.56 14.17
N LEU A 447 -4.64 -9.97 15.26
CA LEU A 447 -4.59 -8.53 15.49
C LEU A 447 -3.16 -8.05 15.63
N SER A 448 -2.92 -6.83 15.24
CA SER A 448 -1.65 -6.15 15.43
C SER A 448 -1.86 -4.70 15.84
N MET A 449 -0.80 -3.94 15.90
CA MET A 449 -0.80 -2.48 16.03
C MET A 449 0.49 -1.86 15.50
N TRP A 450 0.43 -0.68 14.99
CA TRP A 450 1.58 0.17 14.68
C TRP A 450 1.74 1.19 15.80
N SER A 451 2.70 1.09 16.71
CA SER A 451 3.66 0.02 16.87
C SER A 451 3.93 -0.24 18.37
N ALA A 452 4.54 -1.35 18.69
CA ALA A 452 4.92 -1.68 20.08
C ALA A 452 5.80 -0.61 20.73
N THR A 453 6.69 0.02 19.96
CA THR A 453 7.55 1.12 20.45
C THR A 453 6.76 2.33 20.88
N ARG A 454 5.56 2.54 20.30
CA ARG A 454 4.66 3.65 20.62
C ARG A 454 3.80 3.41 21.86
N ASP A 455 3.73 2.18 22.39
CA ASP A 455 2.78 1.81 23.47
C ASP A 455 3.19 2.34 24.84
N LYS A 456 3.33 3.65 24.94
CA LYS A 456 3.60 4.42 26.15
C LYS A 456 3.26 5.90 25.95
N GLN A 457 3.00 6.60 27.05
CA GLN A 457 2.87 8.05 27.02
C GLN A 457 4.21 8.72 26.66
N CYS A 458 4.16 9.81 25.91
CA CYS A 458 5.34 10.58 25.59
C CYS A 458 5.94 11.27 26.82
N SER A 459 7.26 11.40 26.87
CA SER A 459 7.93 12.26 27.84
C SER A 459 7.42 13.70 27.67
N GLY A 460 6.90 14.29 28.74
CA GLY A 460 6.29 15.62 28.73
C GLY A 460 4.78 15.63 28.46
N GLY A 461 4.13 14.47 28.32
CA GLY A 461 2.67 14.34 28.19
C GLY A 461 2.19 14.16 26.75
N ALA A 462 0.89 14.35 26.53
CA ALA A 462 0.25 14.19 25.22
C ALA A 462 0.79 15.22 24.19
N LYS A 463 0.82 14.80 22.92
CA LYS A 463 1.21 15.62 21.77
C LYS A 463 0.06 15.69 20.77
N ASN A 464 0.09 16.67 19.87
CA ASN A 464 -0.88 16.82 18.78
C ASN A 464 -0.33 16.35 17.41
N TYR A 465 0.66 15.49 17.43
CA TYR A 465 1.27 14.89 16.24
C TYR A 465 1.73 13.47 16.56
N ALA A 466 1.86 12.63 15.54
CA ALA A 466 2.40 11.29 15.67
C ALA A 466 3.88 11.30 16.06
N ASP A 467 4.27 10.40 16.96
CA ASP A 467 5.66 10.24 17.38
C ASP A 467 6.03 8.74 17.26
N ALA A 468 7.15 8.44 16.63
CA ALA A 468 7.56 7.06 16.39
C ALA A 468 7.87 6.27 17.69
N THR A 469 8.05 6.96 18.81
CA THR A 469 8.52 6.36 20.07
C THR A 469 7.49 6.39 21.21
N CYS A 470 6.32 7.00 20.99
CA CYS A 470 5.24 7.10 21.98
C CYS A 470 3.90 7.36 21.28
N SER A 471 2.78 7.07 21.95
CA SER A 471 1.43 7.16 21.35
C SER A 471 0.88 8.59 21.18
N SER A 472 1.53 9.57 21.79
CA SER A 472 1.08 10.96 21.83
C SER A 472 -0.22 11.23 22.61
N ILE A 473 -0.79 10.21 23.27
CA ILE A 473 -1.93 10.36 24.19
C ILE A 473 -1.52 10.06 25.63
N VAL A 474 -2.40 10.40 26.57
CA VAL A 474 -2.25 10.00 27.98
C VAL A 474 -2.64 8.54 28.09
N GLN A 475 -1.71 7.70 28.52
CA GLN A 475 -1.93 6.27 28.76
C GLN A 475 -0.94 5.72 29.78
N ASP A 476 -1.26 4.55 30.34
CA ASP A 476 -0.31 3.73 31.08
C ASP A 476 0.64 3.01 30.11
N GLU A 477 1.82 2.65 30.60
CA GLU A 477 2.78 1.87 29.80
C GLU A 477 2.22 0.49 29.46
N HIS A 478 2.33 0.12 28.18
CA HIS A 478 1.78 -1.11 27.60
C HIS A 478 0.25 -1.24 27.69
N ALA A 479 -0.49 -0.13 27.72
CA ALA A 479 -1.94 -0.16 27.82
C ALA A 479 -2.59 -0.82 26.59
N PHE A 480 -2.11 -0.54 25.40
CA PHE A 480 -2.59 -1.17 24.16
C PHE A 480 -2.20 -2.64 24.08
N SER A 481 -0.94 -2.98 24.36
CA SER A 481 -0.50 -4.39 24.39
C SER A 481 -1.34 -5.22 25.34
N LYS A 482 -1.66 -4.71 26.53
CA LYS A 482 -2.52 -5.39 27.51
C LYS A 482 -3.96 -5.55 27.02
N ALA A 483 -4.51 -4.54 26.34
CA ALA A 483 -5.85 -4.62 25.76
C ALA A 483 -5.90 -5.66 24.61
N PHE A 484 -4.94 -5.59 23.68
CA PHE A 484 -4.88 -6.51 22.55
C PHE A 484 -4.51 -7.94 22.92
N ALA A 485 -3.66 -8.16 23.96
CA ALA A 485 -3.29 -9.49 24.44
C ALA A 485 -4.51 -10.30 24.92
N ALA A 486 -5.64 -9.67 25.19
CA ALA A 486 -6.88 -10.36 25.46
C ALA A 486 -7.42 -11.13 24.23
N TYR A 487 -6.87 -10.95 23.05
CA TYR A 487 -7.23 -11.71 21.85
C TYR A 487 -6.57 -13.10 21.80
N ASN A 488 -5.49 -13.32 22.52
CA ASN A 488 -4.76 -14.60 22.64
C ASN A 488 -5.55 -15.67 23.39
#